data_614a9f2b3120a118110ad573beae551a
#
_entry.id   614a9f2b3120a118110ad573beae551a
#
_cell.length_a   1.000
_cell.length_b   1.000
_cell.length_c   1.000
_cell.angle_alpha   90.00
_cell.angle_beta   90.00
_cell.angle_gamma   90.00
#
_symmetry.space_group_name_H-M   'P 1'
#
loop_
_entity.id
_entity.type
_entity.pdbx_description
1 polymer ?
#
loop_
_entity_poly.entity_id
_entity_poly.type
_entity_poly.pdbx_seq_one_letter_code
_entity_poly.pdbx_strand_id
1 'polypeptide(L)'
;MKKRLLALVLCLATAIALIPAMPAEATVLPGMTSKVDYDNTDPNRYTIEIDLVNQIITVYEGAIGGPIVLQSLCTTGNEENPTGAGTFKLGQLKERFGYFVAFGQYAQYWTQVVRGIYIHSVMYNSKKLSSMSRTAYRKLGENLSHGCVRVLPHVAQWIFYNCPPGTTCKIDRKKAPDPELVKKLKAAIPSYSDYEQPKDTKADPAEIPAVARFDNVPLRTGFSNSRDTTVATLSRGQKMTLLQLGSDWCKAKLADGTLGYVRTKYILCDPDAPVKKQEIYQATKKTYVYASMDTGAKKL
;
A
#
# COMPACT_ATOMS: atom_id res chain seq x y z
N MET A 1 -52.55 -39.68 -30.30
CA MET A 1 -52.15 -38.43 -29.61
C MET A 1 -51.18 -38.61 -28.41
N LYS A 2 -51.23 -39.75 -27.66
CA LYS A 2 -50.36 -39.93 -26.45
C LYS A 2 -48.86 -40.14 -26.73
N LYS A 3 -48.46 -40.64 -27.91
CA LYS A 3 -47.03 -40.87 -28.26
C LYS A 3 -46.25 -39.58 -28.64
N ARG A 4 -46.93 -38.54 -29.12
CA ARG A 4 -46.25 -37.25 -29.47
C ARG A 4 -46.03 -36.33 -28.25
N LEU A 5 -46.82 -36.50 -27.19
CA LEU A 5 -46.64 -35.73 -25.95
C LEU A 5 -45.45 -36.23 -25.13
N LEU A 6 -45.15 -37.53 -25.19
CA LEU A 6 -44.01 -38.13 -24.47
C LEU A 6 -42.64 -37.72 -25.07
N ALA A 7 -42.59 -37.52 -26.39
CA ALA A 7 -41.36 -37.05 -27.06
C ALA A 7 -41.02 -35.58 -26.75
N LEU A 8 -42.04 -34.73 -26.55
CA LEU A 8 -41.83 -33.32 -26.22
C LEU A 8 -41.36 -33.10 -24.80
N VAL A 9 -41.81 -33.97 -23.86
CA VAL A 9 -41.37 -33.87 -22.44
C VAL A 9 -39.91 -34.40 -22.28
N LEU A 10 -39.52 -35.42 -23.08
CA LEU A 10 -38.14 -35.91 -23.05
C LEU A 10 -37.11 -34.92 -23.65
N CYS A 11 -37.50 -34.15 -24.68
CA CYS A 11 -36.65 -33.12 -25.24
C CYS A 11 -36.46 -31.91 -24.32
N LEU A 12 -37.44 -31.57 -23.45
CA LEU A 12 -37.28 -30.51 -22.47
C LEU A 12 -36.38 -30.95 -21.28
N ALA A 13 -36.41 -32.21 -20.90
CA ALA A 13 -35.59 -32.70 -19.79
C ALA A 13 -34.09 -32.83 -20.13
N THR A 14 -33.74 -32.98 -21.41
CA THR A 14 -32.33 -33.04 -21.86
C THR A 14 -31.68 -31.69 -22.12
N ALA A 15 -32.47 -30.62 -22.28
CA ALA A 15 -31.94 -29.25 -22.47
C ALA A 15 -31.45 -28.57 -21.18
N ILE A 16 -31.80 -29.13 -20.00
CA ILE A 16 -31.39 -28.55 -18.71
C ILE A 16 -30.02 -29.06 -18.24
N ALA A 17 -29.45 -30.07 -18.89
CA ALA A 17 -28.22 -30.74 -18.45
C ALA A 17 -26.91 -30.19 -19.10
N LEU A 18 -26.98 -29.09 -19.86
CA LEU A 18 -25.85 -28.54 -20.59
C LEU A 18 -25.64 -27.02 -20.33
N ILE A 19 -25.93 -26.56 -19.09
CA ILE A 19 -25.35 -25.33 -18.63
C ILE A 19 -23.93 -25.70 -18.17
N PRO A 20 -22.86 -25.27 -18.86
CA PRO A 20 -21.52 -25.47 -18.35
C PRO A 20 -21.49 -24.82 -16.97
N ALA A 21 -21.04 -25.56 -15.95
CA ALA A 21 -20.77 -24.99 -14.65
C ALA A 21 -19.86 -23.78 -14.89
N MET A 22 -20.36 -22.58 -14.66
CA MET A 22 -19.53 -21.38 -14.69
C MET A 22 -18.37 -21.66 -13.76
N PRO A 23 -17.11 -21.40 -14.18
CA PRO A 23 -15.99 -21.52 -13.27
C PRO A 23 -16.35 -20.70 -12.03
N ALA A 24 -16.17 -21.30 -10.85
CA ALA A 24 -16.42 -20.62 -9.58
C ALA A 24 -15.76 -19.24 -9.67
N GLU A 25 -16.57 -18.17 -9.75
CA GLU A 25 -16.07 -16.82 -9.77
C GLU A 25 -15.20 -16.68 -8.52
N ALA A 26 -13.93 -16.36 -8.74
CA ALA A 26 -13.04 -16.05 -7.64
C ALA A 26 -13.76 -15.02 -6.79
N THR A 27 -14.04 -15.34 -5.53
CA THR A 27 -14.85 -14.56 -4.61
C THR A 27 -14.25 -13.14 -4.58
N VAL A 28 -14.93 -12.20 -5.23
CA VAL A 28 -14.55 -10.78 -5.18
C VAL A 28 -14.81 -10.36 -3.75
N LEU A 29 -13.77 -9.99 -3.03
CA LEU A 29 -13.91 -9.56 -1.64
C LEU A 29 -14.81 -8.32 -1.57
N PRO A 30 -15.60 -8.14 -0.50
CA PRO A 30 -16.49 -7.01 -0.36
C PRO A 30 -15.79 -5.68 -0.62
N GLY A 31 -16.33 -4.86 -1.52
CA GLY A 31 -15.79 -3.56 -1.90
C GLY A 31 -14.82 -3.56 -3.09
N MET A 32 -14.51 -4.70 -3.70
CA MET A 32 -13.68 -4.79 -4.90
C MET A 32 -14.46 -5.34 -6.09
N THR A 33 -14.29 -4.73 -7.26
CA THR A 33 -14.89 -5.19 -8.53
C THR A 33 -13.85 -5.71 -9.51
N SER A 34 -12.56 -5.55 -9.22
CA SER A 34 -11.47 -6.00 -10.09
C SER A 34 -10.39 -6.78 -9.32
N LYS A 35 -9.71 -7.67 -10.03
CA LYS A 35 -8.56 -8.41 -9.51
C LYS A 35 -7.33 -7.49 -9.35
N VAL A 36 -6.37 -7.93 -8.54
CA VAL A 36 -5.05 -7.28 -8.46
C VAL A 36 -4.35 -7.40 -9.81
N ASP A 37 -3.99 -6.26 -10.39
CA ASP A 37 -3.14 -6.17 -11.57
C ASP A 37 -1.71 -5.87 -11.12
N TYR A 38 -0.87 -6.90 -11.08
CA TYR A 38 0.49 -6.78 -10.61
C TYR A 38 1.42 -5.98 -11.55
N ASP A 39 0.97 -5.68 -12.76
CA ASP A 39 1.80 -5.08 -13.81
C ASP A 39 1.34 -3.67 -14.20
N ASN A 40 0.34 -3.11 -13.49
CA ASN A 40 -0.10 -1.75 -13.76
C ASN A 40 0.99 -0.71 -13.43
N THR A 41 1.46 -0.01 -14.44
CA THR A 41 2.45 1.09 -14.33
C THR A 41 1.85 2.46 -14.68
N ASP A 42 0.60 2.52 -15.13
CA ASP A 42 -0.06 3.77 -15.50
C ASP A 42 -0.63 4.50 -14.26
N PRO A 43 -0.06 5.65 -13.85
CA PRO A 43 -0.54 6.40 -12.70
C PRO A 43 -1.87 7.13 -12.94
N ASN A 44 -2.35 7.18 -14.18
CA ASN A 44 -3.59 7.86 -14.53
C ASN A 44 -4.77 6.90 -14.66
N ARG A 45 -4.52 5.58 -14.61
CA ARG A 45 -5.58 4.58 -14.72
C ARG A 45 -6.61 4.69 -13.60
N TYR A 46 -6.16 5.02 -12.38
CA TYR A 46 -7.02 5.11 -11.20
C TYR A 46 -6.86 6.43 -10.45
N THR A 47 -7.90 6.82 -9.75
CA THR A 47 -7.89 7.93 -8.79
C THR A 47 -8.44 7.45 -7.45
N ILE A 48 -7.71 7.73 -6.38
CA ILE A 48 -8.11 7.41 -5.00
C ILE A 48 -8.78 8.63 -4.38
N GLU A 49 -9.92 8.42 -3.74
CA GLU A 49 -10.57 9.42 -2.86
C GLU A 49 -10.68 8.86 -1.44
N ILE A 50 -10.25 9.64 -0.44
CA ILE A 50 -10.36 9.33 0.98
C ILE A 50 -11.29 10.35 1.60
N ASP A 51 -12.44 9.90 2.05
CA ASP A 51 -13.45 10.67 2.74
C ASP A 51 -13.21 10.62 4.25
N LEU A 52 -12.75 11.74 4.81
CA LEU A 52 -12.46 11.87 6.25
C LEU A 52 -13.71 11.96 7.12
N VAL A 53 -14.87 12.31 6.55
CA VAL A 53 -16.14 12.42 7.29
C VAL A 53 -16.73 11.04 7.53
N ASN A 54 -16.80 10.23 6.47
CA ASN A 54 -17.42 8.91 6.51
C ASN A 54 -16.41 7.77 6.75
N GLN A 55 -15.11 8.08 6.82
CA GLN A 55 -14.03 7.09 6.94
C GLN A 55 -14.08 6.05 5.83
N ILE A 56 -14.20 6.52 4.59
CA ILE A 56 -14.31 5.69 3.38
C ILE A 56 -13.17 5.99 2.43
N ILE A 57 -12.59 4.93 1.87
CA ILE A 57 -11.69 5.00 0.73
C ILE A 57 -12.40 4.48 -0.50
N THR A 58 -12.35 5.24 -1.59
CA THR A 58 -12.92 4.87 -2.90
C THR A 58 -11.85 4.98 -3.95
N VAL A 59 -11.75 3.99 -4.83
CA VAL A 59 -10.91 4.05 -6.02
C VAL A 59 -11.81 4.04 -7.25
N TYR A 60 -11.60 5.02 -8.11
CA TYR A 60 -12.30 5.17 -9.37
C TYR A 60 -11.38 4.78 -10.53
N GLU A 61 -11.93 4.16 -11.56
CA GLU A 61 -11.25 4.06 -12.84
C GLU A 61 -11.33 5.43 -13.53
N GLY A 62 -10.16 5.98 -13.91
CA GLY A 62 -10.06 7.35 -14.39
C GLY A 62 -10.22 8.39 -13.26
N ALA A 63 -11.07 9.39 -13.47
CA ALA A 63 -11.30 10.50 -12.55
C ALA A 63 -12.32 10.18 -11.46
N ILE A 64 -12.35 10.99 -10.38
CA ILE A 64 -13.40 10.94 -9.35
C ILE A 64 -14.77 11.11 -9.99
N GLY A 65 -15.71 10.23 -9.63
CA GLY A 65 -17.05 10.14 -10.23
C GLY A 65 -17.14 9.16 -11.39
N GLY A 66 -16.03 8.58 -11.83
CA GLY A 66 -16.00 7.46 -12.77
C GLY A 66 -16.45 6.13 -12.13
N PRO A 67 -16.31 5.01 -12.84
CA PRO A 67 -16.64 3.69 -12.30
C PRO A 67 -15.89 3.40 -11.01
N ILE A 68 -16.60 2.95 -9.97
CA ILE A 68 -15.99 2.55 -8.70
C ILE A 68 -15.44 1.13 -8.87
N VAL A 69 -14.13 0.96 -8.71
CA VAL A 69 -13.45 -0.34 -8.77
C VAL A 69 -13.12 -0.89 -7.37
N LEU A 70 -13.07 -0.02 -6.37
CA LEU A 70 -12.88 -0.40 -4.97
C LEU A 70 -13.54 0.64 -4.07
N GLN A 71 -14.28 0.17 -3.05
CA GLN A 71 -14.81 1.02 -1.99
C GLN A 71 -14.83 0.26 -0.67
N SER A 72 -14.27 0.86 0.38
CA SER A 72 -14.12 0.22 1.70
C SER A 72 -14.11 1.24 2.81
N LEU A 73 -14.39 0.80 4.04
CA LEU A 73 -14.07 1.60 5.22
C LEU A 73 -12.55 1.75 5.35
N CYS A 74 -12.13 2.89 5.87
CA CYS A 74 -10.75 3.14 6.30
C CYS A 74 -10.74 3.74 7.72
N THR A 75 -9.56 3.76 8.34
CA THR A 75 -9.31 4.46 9.60
C THR A 75 -8.28 5.53 9.34
N THR A 76 -8.59 6.77 9.64
CA THR A 76 -7.68 7.91 9.44
C THR A 76 -7.19 8.49 10.76
N GLY A 77 -6.42 9.57 10.72
CA GLY A 77 -5.83 10.22 11.88
C GLY A 77 -6.85 10.68 12.91
N ASN A 78 -6.47 10.56 14.19
CA ASN A 78 -7.24 11.11 15.31
C ASN A 78 -7.12 12.65 15.37
N GLU A 79 -7.74 13.27 16.37
CA GLU A 79 -7.72 14.73 16.53
C GLU A 79 -6.32 15.29 16.79
N GLU A 80 -5.46 14.57 17.51
CA GLU A 80 -4.09 14.98 17.82
C GLU A 80 -3.16 14.85 16.61
N ASN A 81 -3.42 13.86 15.75
CA ASN A 81 -2.60 13.54 14.59
C ASN A 81 -3.50 13.38 13.34
N PRO A 82 -4.15 14.45 12.87
CA PRO A 82 -5.13 14.36 11.80
C PRO A 82 -4.48 14.02 10.46
N THR A 83 -5.19 13.23 9.65
CA THR A 83 -4.85 13.06 8.25
C THR A 83 -5.11 14.37 7.50
N GLY A 84 -4.07 14.93 6.88
CA GLY A 84 -4.16 16.20 6.15
C GLY A 84 -5.01 16.07 4.90
N ALA A 85 -5.99 16.97 4.71
CA ALA A 85 -6.77 17.05 3.48
C ALA A 85 -5.99 17.72 2.34
N GLY A 86 -6.28 17.34 1.10
CA GLY A 86 -5.62 17.87 -0.10
C GLY A 86 -5.65 16.89 -1.27
N THR A 87 -5.06 17.31 -2.38
CA THR A 87 -4.82 16.43 -3.53
C THR A 87 -3.33 16.17 -3.64
N PHE A 88 -2.98 14.90 -3.64
CA PHE A 88 -1.61 14.42 -3.65
C PHE A 88 -1.37 13.49 -4.85
N LYS A 89 -0.11 13.27 -5.16
CA LYS A 89 0.34 12.18 -6.03
C LYS A 89 1.04 11.15 -5.16
N LEU A 90 0.67 9.88 -5.28
CA LEU A 90 1.31 8.81 -4.52
C LEU A 90 2.83 8.87 -4.69
N GLY A 91 3.54 8.72 -3.59
CA GLY A 91 5.00 8.71 -3.56
C GLY A 91 5.59 7.35 -3.99
N GLN A 92 6.93 7.30 -4.00
CA GLN A 92 7.67 6.12 -4.44
C GLN A 92 7.87 5.08 -3.33
N LEU A 93 7.69 5.47 -2.05
CA LEU A 93 7.96 4.58 -0.94
C LEU A 93 6.83 3.55 -0.80
N LYS A 94 7.19 2.30 -1.06
CA LYS A 94 6.32 1.13 -0.89
C LYS A 94 7.04 0.07 -0.06
N GLU A 95 6.32 -0.60 0.82
CA GLU A 95 6.86 -1.73 1.60
C GLU A 95 5.76 -2.77 1.82
N ARG A 96 6.06 -4.03 1.53
CA ARG A 96 5.05 -5.08 1.54
C ARG A 96 4.62 -5.50 2.94
N PHE A 97 5.56 -5.64 3.87
CA PHE A 97 5.26 -5.88 5.28
C PHE A 97 6.26 -5.13 6.15
N GLY A 98 5.94 -3.87 6.42
CA GLY A 98 6.83 -2.92 7.07
C GLY A 98 6.61 -2.78 8.57
N TYR A 99 7.65 -2.26 9.24
CA TYR A 99 7.66 -1.94 10.67
C TYR A 99 7.64 -0.43 10.88
N PHE A 100 6.72 0.04 11.71
CA PHE A 100 6.67 1.43 12.17
C PHE A 100 7.63 1.62 13.34
N VAL A 101 8.80 2.16 13.07
CA VAL A 101 9.86 2.38 14.07
C VAL A 101 9.35 3.20 15.26
N ALA A 102 8.51 4.22 14.99
CA ALA A 102 7.97 5.09 16.03
C ALA A 102 6.90 4.42 16.92
N PHE A 103 6.26 3.36 16.45
CA PHE A 103 5.10 2.76 17.12
C PHE A 103 5.29 1.30 17.54
N GLY A 104 6.39 0.66 17.14
CA GLY A 104 6.67 -0.73 17.48
C GLY A 104 5.70 -1.75 16.86
N GLN A 105 5.04 -1.41 15.76
CA GLN A 105 4.02 -2.22 15.11
C GLN A 105 4.30 -2.44 13.63
N TYR A 106 3.67 -3.46 13.06
CA TYR A 106 3.80 -3.81 11.65
C TYR A 106 2.51 -3.53 10.89
N ALA A 107 2.62 -3.34 9.56
CA ALA A 107 1.49 -3.34 8.65
C ALA A 107 1.93 -3.84 7.27
N GLN A 108 0.96 -4.34 6.48
CA GLN A 108 1.21 -4.81 5.12
C GLN A 108 0.88 -3.72 4.09
N TYR A 109 1.52 -3.84 2.92
CA TYR A 109 1.20 -3.10 1.69
C TYR A 109 1.19 -1.58 1.86
N TRP A 110 2.31 -1.03 2.35
CA TRP A 110 2.47 0.41 2.50
C TRP A 110 2.55 1.09 1.15
N THR A 111 1.70 2.06 0.91
CA THR A 111 1.72 2.93 -0.25
C THR A 111 1.80 4.38 0.24
N GLN A 112 2.89 5.06 -0.06
CA GLN A 112 3.09 6.43 0.39
C GLN A 112 2.10 7.38 -0.30
N VAL A 113 1.40 8.19 0.48
CA VAL A 113 0.60 9.32 -0.03
C VAL A 113 1.46 10.56 -0.09
N VAL A 114 1.96 11.00 1.06
CA VAL A 114 2.82 12.19 1.18
C VAL A 114 3.65 12.11 2.46
N ARG A 115 4.93 12.43 2.39
CA ARG A 115 5.84 12.40 3.54
C ARG A 115 5.74 11.08 4.31
N GLY A 116 5.37 11.12 5.61
CA GLY A 116 5.18 9.96 6.49
C GLY A 116 3.76 9.38 6.49
N ILE A 117 2.87 9.85 5.63
CA ILE A 117 1.49 9.36 5.52
C ILE A 117 1.41 8.27 4.47
N TYR A 118 0.92 7.11 4.86
CA TYR A 118 0.76 5.93 4.02
C TYR A 118 -0.69 5.44 4.04
N ILE A 119 -1.12 4.83 2.95
CA ILE A 119 -2.21 3.86 2.95
C ILE A 119 -1.57 2.50 3.23
N HIS A 120 -2.09 1.76 4.21
CA HIS A 120 -1.58 0.44 4.60
C HIS A 120 -2.66 -0.40 5.27
N SER A 121 -2.40 -1.68 5.47
CA SER A 121 -3.34 -2.56 6.19
C SER A 121 -3.59 -2.11 7.63
N VAL A 122 -4.60 -2.68 8.28
CA VAL A 122 -4.68 -2.69 9.76
C VAL A 122 -3.39 -3.23 10.36
N MET A 123 -3.15 -2.91 11.65
CA MET A 123 -1.87 -3.18 12.33
C MET A 123 -1.67 -4.65 12.68
N TYR A 124 -0.40 -5.05 12.80
CA TYR A 124 0.07 -6.36 13.26
C TYR A 124 1.04 -6.20 14.43
N ASN A 125 1.02 -7.13 15.37
CA ASN A 125 1.90 -7.11 16.55
C ASN A 125 3.31 -7.66 16.24
N SER A 126 3.47 -8.40 15.14
CA SER A 126 4.76 -8.94 14.67
C SER A 126 4.73 -9.10 13.14
N LYS A 127 5.86 -9.41 12.52
CA LYS A 127 5.95 -9.69 11.07
C LYS A 127 5.40 -11.09 10.72
N LYS A 128 4.18 -11.41 11.20
CA LYS A 128 3.46 -12.66 10.93
C LYS A 128 2.00 -12.35 10.61
N LEU A 129 1.44 -12.99 9.59
CA LEU A 129 0.04 -12.79 9.18
C LEU A 129 -0.95 -13.11 10.31
N SER A 130 -0.66 -14.12 11.12
CA SER A 130 -1.48 -14.52 12.27
C SER A 130 -1.50 -13.51 13.43
N SER A 131 -0.61 -12.50 13.40
CA SER A 131 -0.51 -11.49 14.47
C SER A 131 -1.30 -10.21 14.18
N MET A 132 -2.24 -10.24 13.21
CA MET A 132 -3.12 -9.11 12.92
C MET A 132 -3.88 -8.67 14.17
N SER A 133 -3.88 -7.37 14.45
CA SER A 133 -4.55 -6.82 15.62
C SER A 133 -6.07 -6.90 15.49
N ARG A 134 -6.71 -7.72 16.32
CA ARG A 134 -8.17 -7.85 16.40
C ARG A 134 -8.83 -6.50 16.71
N THR A 135 -8.22 -5.70 17.60
CA THR A 135 -8.72 -4.38 17.97
C THR A 135 -8.68 -3.42 16.78
N ALA A 136 -7.54 -3.35 16.08
CA ALA A 136 -7.41 -2.49 14.90
C ALA A 136 -8.38 -2.91 13.78
N TYR A 137 -8.60 -4.21 13.60
CA TYR A 137 -9.56 -4.74 12.64
C TYR A 137 -11.00 -4.31 12.95
N ARG A 138 -11.43 -4.49 14.21
CA ARG A 138 -12.82 -4.19 14.65
C ARG A 138 -13.12 -2.69 14.66
N LYS A 139 -12.10 -1.86 14.82
CA LYS A 139 -12.20 -0.39 14.85
C LYS A 139 -11.98 0.26 13.49
N LEU A 140 -12.02 -0.53 12.42
CA LEU A 140 -11.98 0.04 11.06
C LEU A 140 -13.23 0.92 10.84
N GLY A 141 -13.02 2.12 10.32
CA GLY A 141 -14.06 3.15 10.19
C GLY A 141 -14.03 4.23 11.28
N GLU A 142 -13.09 4.17 12.23
CA GLU A 142 -12.92 5.16 13.30
C GLU A 142 -11.65 6.02 13.09
N ASN A 143 -11.63 7.25 13.63
CA ASN A 143 -10.47 8.16 13.57
C ASN A 143 -9.47 7.81 14.68
N LEU A 144 -8.56 6.86 14.44
CA LEU A 144 -7.70 6.28 15.48
C LEU A 144 -6.23 6.14 15.06
N SER A 145 -5.84 6.61 13.88
CA SER A 145 -4.46 6.52 13.46
C SER A 145 -3.65 7.77 13.87
N HIS A 146 -2.35 7.72 13.66
CA HIS A 146 -1.45 8.86 13.78
C HIS A 146 -1.22 9.54 12.41
N GLY A 147 -2.27 9.67 11.61
CA GLY A 147 -2.26 10.32 10.31
C GLY A 147 -2.29 9.38 9.10
N CYS A 148 -1.80 8.15 9.21
CA CYS A 148 -1.89 7.16 8.14
C CYS A 148 -3.33 6.69 7.89
N VAL A 149 -3.59 6.13 6.71
CA VAL A 149 -4.88 5.57 6.32
C VAL A 149 -4.82 4.06 6.39
N ARG A 150 -5.52 3.48 7.38
CA ARG A 150 -5.58 2.03 7.60
C ARG A 150 -6.78 1.46 6.87
N VAL A 151 -6.57 0.35 6.16
CA VAL A 151 -7.62 -0.37 5.43
C VAL A 151 -7.51 -1.88 5.69
N LEU A 152 -8.46 -2.67 5.19
CA LEU A 152 -8.31 -4.14 5.22
C LEU A 152 -7.08 -4.57 4.40
N PRO A 153 -6.39 -5.65 4.78
CA PRO A 153 -5.17 -6.10 4.09
C PRO A 153 -5.33 -6.32 2.59
N HIS A 154 -6.45 -6.88 2.12
CA HIS A 154 -6.70 -7.05 0.69
C HIS A 154 -6.94 -5.73 -0.05
N VAL A 155 -7.53 -4.73 0.61
CA VAL A 155 -7.68 -3.37 0.06
C VAL A 155 -6.32 -2.70 -0.07
N ALA A 156 -5.47 -2.83 0.96
CA ALA A 156 -4.10 -2.33 0.93
C ALA A 156 -3.29 -3.01 -0.18
N GLN A 157 -3.41 -4.34 -0.35
CA GLN A 157 -2.76 -5.10 -1.42
C GLN A 157 -3.19 -4.59 -2.80
N TRP A 158 -4.50 -4.42 -3.00
CA TRP A 158 -5.03 -3.95 -4.27
C TRP A 158 -4.45 -2.57 -4.65
N ILE A 159 -4.48 -1.61 -3.70
CA ILE A 159 -3.92 -0.27 -3.91
C ILE A 159 -2.41 -0.33 -4.15
N PHE A 160 -1.70 -1.16 -3.40
CA PHE A 160 -0.26 -1.32 -3.52
C PHE A 160 0.17 -1.72 -4.93
N TYR A 161 -0.53 -2.66 -5.56
CA TYR A 161 -0.17 -3.14 -6.89
C TYR A 161 -0.80 -2.34 -8.03
N ASN A 162 -2.05 -1.92 -7.87
CA ASN A 162 -2.78 -1.24 -8.95
C ASN A 162 -2.55 0.27 -9.03
N CYS A 163 -2.08 0.90 -7.95
CA CYS A 163 -1.87 2.35 -7.90
C CYS A 163 -0.37 2.68 -7.81
N PRO A 164 0.34 2.82 -8.93
CA PRO A 164 1.77 3.12 -8.96
C PRO A 164 2.06 4.54 -8.42
N PRO A 165 3.34 4.87 -8.17
CA PRO A 165 3.75 6.24 -7.86
C PRO A 165 3.24 7.23 -8.91
N GLY A 166 2.73 8.37 -8.46
CA GLY A 166 2.11 9.38 -9.34
C GLY A 166 0.59 9.27 -9.46
N THR A 167 -0.04 8.16 -9.01
CA THR A 167 -1.49 8.04 -8.93
C THR A 167 -2.08 9.16 -8.08
N THR A 168 -3.19 9.76 -8.54
CA THR A 168 -3.86 10.85 -7.81
C THR A 168 -4.57 10.29 -6.57
N CYS A 169 -4.35 10.93 -5.42
CA CYS A 169 -5.04 10.66 -4.16
C CYS A 169 -5.61 11.95 -3.60
N LYS A 170 -6.93 12.10 -3.59
CA LYS A 170 -7.65 13.21 -2.96
C LYS A 170 -8.11 12.81 -1.57
N ILE A 171 -7.74 13.58 -0.57
CA ILE A 171 -8.21 13.44 0.81
C ILE A 171 -9.15 14.60 1.09
N ASP A 172 -10.43 14.27 1.34
CA ASP A 172 -11.53 15.25 1.45
C ASP A 172 -12.14 15.23 2.86
N ARG A 173 -12.32 16.42 3.43
CA ARG A 173 -12.99 16.63 4.73
C ARG A 173 -14.33 17.35 4.62
N LYS A 174 -14.82 17.55 3.39
CA LYS A 174 -16.02 18.36 3.10
C LYS A 174 -17.19 17.53 2.56
N LYS A 175 -17.07 16.20 2.60
CA LYS A 175 -18.17 15.31 2.19
C LYS A 175 -19.35 15.44 3.14
N ALA A 176 -20.56 15.24 2.61
CA ALA A 176 -21.74 15.07 3.45
C ALA A 176 -21.65 13.75 4.23
N PRO A 177 -22.17 13.67 5.47
CA PRO A 177 -22.35 12.40 6.18
C PRO A 177 -23.25 11.44 5.38
N ASP A 178 -22.82 10.19 5.26
CA ASP A 178 -23.57 9.10 4.62
C ASP A 178 -23.57 7.86 5.52
N PRO A 179 -24.39 7.85 6.58
CA PRO A 179 -24.42 6.75 7.53
C PRO A 179 -24.94 5.44 6.93
N GLU A 180 -25.78 5.49 5.89
CA GLU A 180 -26.27 4.29 5.22
C GLU A 180 -25.16 3.60 4.42
N LEU A 181 -24.32 4.35 3.71
CA LEU A 181 -23.16 3.80 3.03
C LEU A 181 -22.16 3.23 4.04
N VAL A 182 -21.87 3.94 5.12
CA VAL A 182 -20.99 3.46 6.20
C VAL A 182 -21.52 2.14 6.78
N LYS A 183 -22.80 2.06 7.08
CA LYS A 183 -23.47 0.85 7.59
C LYS A 183 -23.37 -0.31 6.60
N LYS A 184 -23.64 -0.05 5.33
CA LYS A 184 -23.51 -1.03 4.24
C LYS A 184 -22.09 -1.59 4.14
N LEU A 185 -21.09 -0.71 4.11
CA LEU A 185 -19.69 -1.12 4.01
C LEU A 185 -19.22 -1.88 5.26
N LYS A 186 -19.69 -1.48 6.45
CA LYS A 186 -19.38 -2.18 7.71
C LYS A 186 -19.97 -3.58 7.74
N ALA A 187 -21.21 -3.75 7.27
CA ALA A 187 -21.86 -5.06 7.18
C ALA A 187 -21.19 -6.00 6.17
N ALA A 188 -20.49 -5.47 5.17
CA ALA A 188 -19.77 -6.25 4.19
C ALA A 188 -18.40 -6.74 4.68
N ILE A 189 -17.88 -6.22 5.82
CA ILE A 189 -16.60 -6.68 6.39
C ILE A 189 -16.83 -8.04 7.06
N PRO A 190 -16.07 -9.09 6.70
CA PRO A 190 -16.14 -10.39 7.37
C PRO A 190 -15.87 -10.30 8.86
N SER A 191 -16.31 -11.27 9.65
CA SER A 191 -15.85 -11.35 11.04
C SER A 191 -14.32 -11.52 11.08
N TYR A 192 -13.69 -11.16 12.19
CA TYR A 192 -12.23 -11.31 12.31
C TYR A 192 -11.77 -12.77 12.17
N SER A 193 -12.57 -13.73 12.63
CA SER A 193 -12.28 -15.17 12.51
C SER A 193 -12.40 -15.69 11.08
N ASP A 194 -13.27 -15.09 10.28
CA ASP A 194 -13.60 -15.55 8.93
C ASP A 194 -12.79 -14.77 7.88
N TYR A 195 -11.99 -13.78 8.32
CA TYR A 195 -11.19 -12.97 7.44
C TYR A 195 -9.96 -13.74 6.93
N GLU A 196 -9.93 -14.00 5.64
CA GLU A 196 -8.77 -14.59 4.97
C GLU A 196 -7.76 -13.51 4.58
N GLN A 197 -6.49 -13.73 4.95
CA GLN A 197 -5.39 -12.86 4.55
C GLN A 197 -5.15 -12.95 3.05
N PRO A 198 -4.86 -11.84 2.36
CA PRO A 198 -4.53 -11.90 0.95
C PRO A 198 -3.26 -12.71 0.73
N LYS A 199 -3.28 -13.54 -0.31
CA LYS A 199 -2.10 -14.28 -0.78
C LYS A 199 -1.33 -13.37 -1.74
N ASP A 200 -0.02 -13.36 -1.60
CA ASP A 200 0.86 -12.65 -2.50
C ASP A 200 1.69 -13.64 -3.31
N THR A 201 1.67 -13.47 -4.61
CA THR A 201 2.39 -14.33 -5.56
C THR A 201 3.71 -13.71 -6.03
N LYS A 202 3.92 -12.41 -5.77
CA LYS A 202 5.18 -11.72 -6.10
C LYS A 202 6.21 -11.88 -4.98
N ALA A 203 7.47 -11.98 -5.37
CA ALA A 203 8.59 -11.92 -4.44
C ALA A 203 8.61 -10.56 -3.71
N ASP A 204 9.20 -10.52 -2.49
CA ASP A 204 9.45 -9.25 -1.81
C ASP A 204 10.33 -8.34 -2.69
N PRO A 205 10.11 -7.01 -2.67
CA PRO A 205 11.00 -6.07 -3.33
C PRO A 205 12.45 -6.31 -2.89
N ALA A 206 13.39 -6.17 -3.82
CA ALA A 206 14.79 -6.38 -3.52
C ALA A 206 15.27 -5.38 -2.46
N GLU A 207 15.96 -5.88 -1.44
CA GLU A 207 16.72 -5.07 -0.49
C GLU A 207 17.92 -4.47 -1.22
N ILE A 208 18.17 -3.16 -1.06
CA ILE A 208 19.24 -2.43 -1.76
C ILE A 208 20.38 -2.17 -0.77
N PRO A 209 21.58 -2.75 -0.95
CA PRO A 209 22.75 -2.41 -0.15
C PRO A 209 23.15 -0.95 -0.36
N ALA A 210 23.54 -0.30 0.73
CA ALA A 210 23.97 1.09 0.73
C ALA A 210 24.98 1.38 1.85
N VAL A 211 25.65 2.52 1.73
CA VAL A 211 26.58 3.01 2.75
C VAL A 211 26.30 4.47 3.10
N ALA A 212 26.61 4.87 4.34
CA ALA A 212 26.57 6.26 4.75
C ALA A 212 27.68 7.05 4.04
N ARG A 213 27.33 8.19 3.45
CA ARG A 213 28.23 9.06 2.67
C ARG A 213 29.14 9.91 3.55
N PHE A 214 28.68 10.25 4.74
CA PHE A 214 29.32 11.17 5.66
C PHE A 214 29.36 10.57 7.07
N ASP A 215 30.18 11.17 7.94
CA ASP A 215 30.10 10.92 9.38
C ASP A 215 28.91 11.64 10.01
N ASN A 216 28.51 11.16 11.17
CA ASN A 216 27.41 11.73 11.96
C ASN A 216 26.06 11.82 11.23
N VAL A 217 25.78 10.89 10.31
CA VAL A 217 24.49 10.81 9.63
C VAL A 217 23.43 10.22 10.57
N PRO A 218 22.39 10.98 10.91
CA PRO A 218 21.35 10.47 11.80
C PRO A 218 20.41 9.49 11.09
N LEU A 219 20.21 8.32 11.69
CA LEU A 219 19.12 7.40 11.40
C LEU A 219 17.98 7.72 12.36
N ARG A 220 16.75 7.88 11.89
CA ARG A 220 15.63 8.46 12.64
C ARG A 220 14.42 7.55 12.71
N THR A 221 13.52 7.79 13.68
CA THR A 221 12.24 7.06 13.79
C THR A 221 11.26 7.39 12.68
N GLY A 222 11.41 8.52 11.98
CA GLY A 222 10.49 9.00 10.94
C GLY A 222 11.08 10.11 10.07
N PHE A 223 10.24 10.74 9.26
CA PHE A 223 10.60 11.82 8.33
C PHE A 223 10.77 13.18 9.04
N SER A 224 11.58 13.23 10.07
CA SER A 224 11.82 14.41 10.87
C SER A 224 13.31 14.74 10.94
N ASN A 225 13.65 16.04 10.97
CA ASN A 225 15.02 16.50 11.23
C ASN A 225 15.27 16.78 12.73
N SER A 226 14.29 16.56 13.62
CA SER A 226 14.46 16.74 15.06
C SER A 226 15.50 15.75 15.62
N ARG A 227 16.33 16.22 16.56
CA ARG A 227 17.33 15.39 17.24
C ARG A 227 16.68 14.24 18.04
N ASP A 228 15.52 14.50 18.63
CA ASP A 228 14.78 13.54 19.47
C ASP A 228 14.28 12.31 18.72
N THR A 229 14.34 12.34 17.38
CA THR A 229 13.95 11.21 16.54
C THR A 229 15.13 10.31 16.15
N THR A 230 16.36 10.59 16.61
CA THR A 230 17.56 9.81 16.25
C THR A 230 17.60 8.49 16.99
N VAL A 231 17.63 7.38 16.27
CA VAL A 231 17.77 6.01 16.80
C VAL A 231 19.20 5.50 16.70
N ALA A 232 19.97 6.02 15.74
CA ALA A 232 21.40 5.72 15.60
C ALA A 232 22.10 6.86 14.84
N THR A 233 23.40 6.97 15.01
CA THR A 233 24.28 7.88 14.26
C THR A 233 25.25 7.05 13.45
N LEU A 234 25.27 7.24 12.13
CA LEU A 234 26.07 6.44 11.21
C LEU A 234 27.39 7.12 10.93
N SER A 235 28.47 6.34 10.87
CA SER A 235 29.77 6.78 10.41
C SER A 235 29.91 6.64 8.90
N ARG A 236 30.78 7.41 8.28
CA ARG A 236 31.09 7.30 6.84
C ARG A 236 31.49 5.87 6.47
N GLY A 237 30.89 5.36 5.40
CA GLY A 237 31.14 3.99 4.92
C GLY A 237 30.37 2.91 5.71
N GLN A 238 29.63 3.27 6.76
CA GLN A 238 28.82 2.29 7.48
C GLN A 238 27.78 1.69 6.56
N LYS A 239 27.78 0.36 6.45
CA LYS A 239 26.88 -0.41 5.60
C LYS A 239 25.47 -0.47 6.19
N MET A 240 24.47 -0.46 5.31
CA MET A 240 23.06 -0.63 5.63
C MET A 240 22.33 -1.29 4.46
N THR A 241 21.15 -1.79 4.72
CA THR A 241 20.22 -2.31 3.72
C THR A 241 19.03 -1.36 3.61
N LEU A 242 18.72 -0.87 2.41
CA LEU A 242 17.53 -0.06 2.18
C LEU A 242 16.33 -0.97 1.94
N LEU A 243 15.30 -0.75 2.73
CA LEU A 243 13.99 -1.42 2.61
C LEU A 243 13.03 -0.60 1.76
N GLN A 244 13.23 0.72 1.70
CA GLN A 244 12.50 1.66 0.86
C GLN A 244 13.49 2.71 0.34
N LEU A 245 13.45 2.95 -0.97
CA LEU A 245 14.23 4.00 -1.62
C LEU A 245 13.31 5.11 -2.11
N GLY A 246 13.47 6.31 -1.56
CA GLY A 246 12.71 7.50 -1.96
C GLY A 246 13.61 8.66 -2.34
N SER A 247 13.02 9.71 -2.93
CA SER A 247 13.75 10.88 -3.39
C SER A 247 14.39 11.69 -2.26
N ASP A 248 13.72 11.78 -1.11
CA ASP A 248 14.17 12.59 0.04
C ASP A 248 14.62 11.74 1.23
N TRP A 249 13.96 10.61 1.46
CA TRP A 249 14.18 9.71 2.57
C TRP A 249 14.17 8.27 2.12
N CYS A 250 15.04 7.49 2.74
CA CYS A 250 15.07 6.03 2.62
C CYS A 250 14.77 5.39 3.97
N LYS A 251 14.13 4.22 3.97
CA LYS A 251 14.06 3.37 5.15
C LYS A 251 15.22 2.39 5.09
N ALA A 252 16.00 2.35 6.15
CA ALA A 252 17.22 1.55 6.24
C ALA A 252 17.17 0.60 7.43
N LYS A 253 17.87 -0.52 7.29
CA LYS A 253 18.16 -1.51 8.33
C LYS A 253 19.66 -1.68 8.48
N LEU A 254 20.16 -1.58 9.70
CA LEU A 254 21.55 -1.84 10.04
C LEU A 254 21.81 -3.34 10.25
N ALA A 255 23.08 -3.72 10.34
CA ALA A 255 23.50 -5.12 10.54
C ALA A 255 22.99 -5.72 11.87
N ASP A 256 22.84 -4.90 12.90
CA ASP A 256 22.29 -5.28 14.21
C ASP A 256 20.74 -5.36 14.22
N GLY A 257 20.08 -5.10 13.08
CA GLY A 257 18.63 -5.09 12.95
C GLY A 257 17.98 -3.74 13.24
N THR A 258 18.74 -2.71 13.67
CA THR A 258 18.21 -1.35 13.90
C THR A 258 17.56 -0.81 12.63
N LEU A 259 16.31 -0.37 12.75
CA LEU A 259 15.53 0.20 11.66
C LEU A 259 15.38 1.71 11.85
N GLY A 260 15.40 2.44 10.74
CA GLY A 260 15.16 3.87 10.78
C GLY A 260 15.07 4.50 9.40
N TYR A 261 14.91 5.83 9.39
CA TYR A 261 14.86 6.63 8.18
C TYR A 261 16.09 7.53 8.09
N VAL A 262 16.67 7.58 6.90
CA VAL A 262 17.84 8.40 6.59
C VAL A 262 17.56 9.27 5.36
N ARG A 263 18.11 10.47 5.30
CA ARG A 263 18.02 11.31 4.11
C ARG A 263 18.74 10.67 2.94
N THR A 264 18.10 10.57 1.80
CA THR A 264 18.65 9.98 0.57
C THR A 264 19.97 10.63 0.15
N LYS A 265 20.10 11.95 0.33
CA LYS A 265 21.36 12.68 0.03
C LYS A 265 22.56 12.28 0.90
N TYR A 266 22.34 11.56 2.00
CA TYR A 266 23.41 11.15 2.94
C TYR A 266 23.86 9.72 2.74
N ILE A 267 23.32 9.02 1.74
CA ILE A 267 23.65 7.63 1.44
C ILE A 267 24.14 7.46 0.01
N LEU A 268 24.88 6.39 -0.22
CA LEU A 268 25.23 5.87 -1.54
C LEU A 268 24.78 4.43 -1.62
N CYS A 269 24.10 4.06 -2.70
CA CYS A 269 23.83 2.66 -2.99
C CYS A 269 25.17 1.97 -3.29
N ASP A 270 25.34 0.74 -2.80
CA ASP A 270 26.57 -0.03 -3.02
C ASP A 270 26.65 -0.42 -4.51
N PRO A 271 27.66 0.07 -5.26
CA PRO A 271 27.80 -0.22 -6.69
C PRO A 271 28.16 -1.69 -6.98
N ASP A 272 28.75 -2.38 -5.99
CA ASP A 272 29.19 -3.78 -6.13
C ASP A 272 28.11 -4.77 -5.69
N ALA A 273 26.95 -4.26 -5.24
CA ALA A 273 25.87 -5.12 -4.81
C ALA A 273 25.28 -5.90 -6.00
N PRO A 274 25.08 -7.22 -5.87
CA PRO A 274 24.40 -7.99 -6.90
C PRO A 274 22.97 -7.45 -7.08
N VAL A 275 22.71 -6.87 -8.25
CA VAL A 275 21.39 -6.35 -8.63
C VAL A 275 20.42 -7.53 -8.74
N LYS A 276 19.68 -7.82 -7.69
CA LYS A 276 18.45 -8.61 -7.82
C LYS A 276 17.47 -7.77 -8.61
N LYS A 277 16.92 -8.31 -9.70
CA LYS A 277 16.02 -7.69 -10.68
C LYS A 277 15.32 -6.42 -10.15
N GLN A 278 15.74 -5.27 -10.70
CA GLN A 278 15.23 -3.96 -10.33
C GLN A 278 13.75 -3.82 -10.68
N GLU A 279 12.96 -3.34 -9.74
CA GLU A 279 11.79 -2.53 -10.11
C GLU A 279 12.35 -1.20 -10.67
N ILE A 280 11.98 -0.87 -11.91
CA ILE A 280 12.43 0.36 -12.58
C ILE A 280 11.71 1.52 -11.90
N TYR A 281 12.44 2.27 -11.06
CA TYR A 281 11.95 3.53 -10.52
C TYR A 281 12.07 4.61 -11.60
N GLN A 282 10.93 5.11 -12.09
CA GLN A 282 10.92 6.22 -13.03
C GLN A 282 11.23 7.53 -12.28
N ALA A 283 12.27 8.24 -12.70
CA ALA A 283 12.58 9.54 -12.12
C ALA A 283 11.45 10.53 -12.44
N THR A 284 10.77 11.05 -11.41
CA THR A 284 9.66 12.00 -11.55
C THR A 284 10.11 13.45 -11.76
N LYS A 285 11.43 13.71 -11.66
CA LYS A 285 12.06 15.02 -11.92
C LYS A 285 13.32 14.82 -12.72
N LYS A 286 13.73 15.88 -13.46
CA LYS A 286 15.02 15.90 -14.13
C LYS A 286 16.13 15.61 -13.12
N THR A 287 16.79 14.48 -13.29
CA THR A 287 17.92 14.04 -12.46
C THR A 287 19.14 13.82 -13.35
N TYR A 288 20.29 13.78 -12.71
CA TYR A 288 21.55 13.53 -13.42
C TYR A 288 22.06 12.14 -13.07
N VAL A 289 22.45 11.40 -14.10
CA VAL A 289 23.18 10.13 -13.96
C VAL A 289 24.66 10.46 -14.12
N TYR A 290 25.50 9.94 -13.24
CA TYR A 290 26.95 10.14 -13.26
C TYR A 290 27.64 8.83 -13.62
N ALA A 291 28.76 8.92 -14.34
CA ALA A 291 29.53 7.74 -14.76
C ALA A 291 30.21 7.02 -13.59
N SER A 292 30.40 7.70 -12.47
CA SER A 292 30.91 7.13 -11.23
C SER A 292 30.31 7.85 -10.02
N MET A 293 30.53 7.30 -8.81
CA MET A 293 30.08 7.91 -7.56
C MET A 293 30.97 9.07 -7.08
N ASP A 294 32.01 9.41 -7.83
CA ASP A 294 32.82 10.58 -7.59
C ASP A 294 32.03 11.85 -7.96
N THR A 295 32.04 12.84 -7.07
CA THR A 295 31.36 14.13 -7.27
C THR A 295 31.91 14.94 -8.45
N GLY A 296 33.08 14.60 -8.95
CA GLY A 296 33.71 15.15 -10.16
C GLY A 296 33.38 14.38 -11.43
N ALA A 297 32.65 13.26 -11.35
CA ALA A 297 32.35 12.42 -12.51
C ALA A 297 31.49 13.14 -13.56
N LYS A 298 31.75 12.80 -14.82
CA LYS A 298 31.00 13.31 -15.95
C LYS A 298 29.53 12.88 -15.86
N LYS A 299 28.61 13.80 -16.07
CA LYS A 299 27.19 13.49 -16.24
C LYS A 299 26.99 12.67 -17.51
N LEU A 300 26.24 11.61 -17.44
CA LEU A 300 25.80 10.78 -18.57
C LEU A 300 24.53 11.32 -19.20
#